data_c8e1b40b413f49e209cf9465d3efab35
#
_entry.id   c8e1b40b413f49e209cf9465d3efab35
#
_cell.length_a   1.000
_cell.length_b   1.000
_cell.length_c   1.000
_cell.angle_alpha   90.00
_cell.angle_beta   90.00
_cell.angle_gamma   90.00
#
_symmetry.space_group_name_H-M   'P 1'
#
loop_
_entity.id
_entity.type
_entity.pdbx_description
1 polymer ?
#
loop_
_entity_poly.entity_id
_entity_poly.type
_entity_poly.pdbx_seq_one_letter_code
_entity_poly.pdbx_strand_id
1 'polypeptide(L)'
;MPYRLIKKEGAARRGEFQTVHGTVQTPAFQNVATAAAIKGGLSAHDLKEIRAQVMLCNTYHLHLRPGDKLVAEMGGLHKFTKWDGPILTDSGGFQVFSLAKLRHITEEGVTFNSHLDGHRIFMGPEQSMQIQANLGSTIAMAFDECVENPATYEYAKNSCARTARWLLRCKDEMNLSLIHISEPTRP
;
A
#
# COMPACT_ATOMS: atom_id res chain seq x y z
N MET A 1 9.55 -16.80 -9.61
CA MET A 1 9.21 -16.16 -8.32
C MET A 1 10.10 -14.94 -8.14
N PRO A 2 9.58 -13.81 -7.71
CA PRO A 2 10.38 -12.59 -7.55
C PRO A 2 11.38 -12.63 -6.39
N TYR A 3 11.30 -13.61 -5.49
CA TYR A 3 12.20 -13.75 -4.34
C TYR A 3 13.15 -14.94 -4.49
N ARG A 4 14.45 -14.71 -4.26
CA ARG A 4 15.52 -15.71 -4.24
C ARG A 4 16.21 -15.69 -2.88
N LEU A 5 16.18 -16.81 -2.16
CA LEU A 5 17.00 -16.99 -0.96
C LEU A 5 18.46 -17.22 -1.37
N ILE A 6 19.38 -16.40 -0.85
CA ILE A 6 20.81 -16.49 -1.16
C ILE A 6 21.56 -17.25 -0.08
N LYS A 7 21.31 -16.92 1.20
CA LYS A 7 22.00 -17.56 2.34
C LYS A 7 21.05 -17.70 3.51
N LYS A 8 21.20 -18.82 4.23
CA LYS A 8 20.55 -19.06 5.52
C LYS A 8 21.63 -19.43 6.54
N GLU A 9 21.54 -18.86 7.74
CA GLU A 9 22.41 -19.17 8.87
C GLU A 9 21.58 -19.13 10.15
N GLY A 10 21.32 -20.31 10.73
CA GLY A 10 20.35 -20.46 11.80
C GLY A 10 18.94 -19.96 11.36
N ALA A 11 18.40 -18.99 12.07
CA ALA A 11 17.13 -18.33 11.73
C ALA A 11 17.30 -17.15 10.76
N ALA A 12 18.52 -16.63 10.57
CA ALA A 12 18.80 -15.51 9.70
C ALA A 12 18.69 -15.93 8.22
N ARG A 13 18.13 -15.03 7.39
CA ARG A 13 17.96 -15.26 5.95
C ARG A 13 18.36 -14.01 5.19
N ARG A 14 19.23 -14.17 4.20
CA ARG A 14 19.54 -13.16 3.20
C ARG A 14 18.93 -13.59 1.87
N GLY A 15 18.28 -12.67 1.20
CA GLY A 15 17.70 -12.93 -0.11
C GLY A 15 17.64 -11.69 -0.98
N GLU A 16 17.15 -11.88 -2.18
CA GLU A 16 16.87 -10.83 -3.16
C GLU A 16 15.41 -10.88 -3.56
N PHE A 17 14.78 -9.73 -3.60
CA PHE A 17 13.43 -9.56 -4.11
C PHE A 17 13.48 -8.69 -5.36
N GLN A 18 13.13 -9.28 -6.50
CA GLN A 18 13.13 -8.58 -7.79
C GLN A 18 11.80 -7.88 -8.02
N THR A 19 11.87 -6.62 -8.42
CA THR A 19 10.71 -5.80 -8.80
C THR A 19 10.96 -5.15 -10.16
N VAL A 20 9.92 -4.54 -10.73
CA VAL A 20 10.05 -3.77 -11.99
C VAL A 20 10.88 -2.48 -11.82
N HIS A 21 11.08 -2.02 -10.60
CA HIS A 21 11.87 -0.83 -10.25
C HIS A 21 13.21 -1.17 -9.58
N GLY A 22 13.69 -2.40 -9.73
CA GLY A 22 14.97 -2.84 -9.21
C GLY A 22 14.89 -3.99 -8.21
N THR A 23 16.07 -4.44 -7.77
CA THR A 23 16.22 -5.56 -6.86
C THR A 23 16.45 -5.06 -5.44
N VAL A 24 15.68 -5.59 -4.50
CA VAL A 24 15.80 -5.31 -3.07
C VAL A 24 16.60 -6.42 -2.40
N GLN A 25 17.69 -6.07 -1.73
CA GLN A 25 18.46 -6.98 -0.89
C GLN A 25 17.77 -7.11 0.47
N THR A 26 17.43 -8.33 0.87
CA THR A 26 16.77 -8.55 2.16
C THR A 26 17.72 -9.14 3.20
N PRO A 27 17.59 -8.76 4.47
CA PRO A 27 16.57 -7.89 5.05
C PRO A 27 16.74 -6.45 4.62
N ALA A 28 15.62 -5.73 4.39
CA ALA A 28 15.62 -4.32 4.04
C ALA A 28 14.65 -3.56 4.95
N PHE A 29 15.04 -2.35 5.32
CA PHE A 29 14.14 -1.41 6.00
C PHE A 29 13.33 -0.63 4.96
N GLN A 30 12.02 -0.51 5.20
CA GLN A 30 11.12 0.26 4.36
C GLN A 30 10.85 1.61 5.01
N ASN A 31 11.43 2.67 4.47
CA ASN A 31 11.28 4.02 5.00
C ASN A 31 9.86 4.53 4.75
N VAL A 32 9.17 4.95 5.82
CA VAL A 32 7.77 5.37 5.74
C VAL A 32 7.65 6.82 5.29
N ALA A 33 7.25 7.01 4.04
CA ALA A 33 6.94 8.29 3.41
C ALA A 33 5.42 8.49 3.35
N THR A 34 4.81 8.81 4.48
CA THR A 34 3.37 8.83 4.71
C THR A 34 2.57 9.51 3.58
N ALA A 35 2.97 10.70 3.17
CA ALA A 35 2.34 11.48 2.09
C ALA A 35 3.37 11.80 0.99
N ALA A 36 4.03 10.77 0.48
CA ALA A 36 5.08 10.85 -0.53
C ALA A 36 6.37 11.60 -0.06
N ALA A 37 6.48 11.87 1.23
CA ALA A 37 7.68 12.40 1.87
C ALA A 37 7.80 11.84 3.28
N ILE A 38 9.03 11.63 3.74
CA ILE A 38 9.28 11.16 5.11
C ILE A 38 9.05 12.29 6.09
N LYS A 39 8.30 12.03 7.15
CA LYS A 39 8.12 12.97 8.25
C LYS A 39 9.48 13.32 8.85
N GLY A 40 9.73 14.63 9.03
CA GLY A 40 11.02 15.16 9.49
C GLY A 40 11.90 15.72 8.37
N GLY A 41 11.43 15.73 7.12
CA GLY A 41 12.03 16.49 6.03
C GLY A 41 13.04 15.74 5.16
N LEU A 42 13.05 14.40 5.19
CA LEU A 42 13.87 13.62 4.25
C LEU A 42 13.18 13.54 2.89
N SER A 43 13.91 13.93 1.86
CA SER A 43 13.50 13.83 0.46
C SER A 43 13.90 12.49 -0.17
N ALA A 44 13.46 12.23 -1.40
CA ALA A 44 13.92 11.08 -2.18
C ALA A 44 15.44 11.13 -2.46
N HIS A 45 16.02 12.33 -2.54
CA HIS A 45 17.47 12.52 -2.69
C HIS A 45 18.22 11.99 -1.46
N ASP A 46 17.77 12.40 -0.26
CA ASP A 46 18.38 11.95 1.00
C ASP A 46 18.28 10.44 1.16
N LEU A 47 17.15 9.86 0.74
CA LEU A 47 16.97 8.39 0.73
C LEU A 47 17.97 7.69 -0.17
N LYS A 48 18.31 8.27 -1.33
CA LYS A 48 19.34 7.73 -2.23
C LYS A 48 20.73 7.82 -1.61
N GLU A 49 21.06 8.93 -0.96
CA GLU A 49 22.34 9.10 -0.25
C GLU A 49 22.57 8.06 0.83
N ILE A 50 21.55 7.77 1.64
CA ILE A 50 21.62 6.72 2.68
C ILE A 50 21.42 5.30 2.13
N ARG A 51 21.31 5.16 0.79
CA ARG A 51 21.13 3.88 0.08
C ARG A 51 19.89 3.11 0.54
N ALA A 52 18.80 3.81 0.83
CA ALA A 52 17.51 3.17 1.05
C ALA A 52 17.10 2.40 -0.21
N GLN A 53 16.49 1.23 -0.04
CA GLN A 53 16.15 0.37 -1.16
C GLN A 53 14.67 0.40 -1.52
N VAL A 54 13.81 0.67 -0.53
CA VAL A 54 12.35 0.67 -0.68
C VAL A 54 11.77 1.84 0.07
N MET A 55 10.82 2.53 -0.56
CA MET A 55 10.01 3.55 0.10
C MET A 55 8.60 3.00 0.32
N LEU A 56 8.02 3.25 1.50
CA LEU A 56 6.63 2.92 1.79
C LEU A 56 5.79 4.20 1.80
N CYS A 57 4.69 4.22 1.05
CA CYS A 57 3.72 5.32 1.04
C CYS A 57 2.36 4.85 1.55
N ASN A 58 1.63 5.71 2.25
CA ASN A 58 0.34 5.35 2.81
C ASN A 58 -0.81 5.68 1.87
N THR A 59 -1.53 4.66 1.44
CA THR A 59 -2.68 4.74 0.52
C THR A 59 -3.76 5.69 1.03
N TYR A 60 -4.19 5.53 2.27
CA TYR A 60 -5.23 6.37 2.87
C TYR A 60 -4.85 7.86 2.89
N HIS A 61 -3.64 8.19 3.35
CA HIS A 61 -3.22 9.59 3.44
C HIS A 61 -3.12 10.24 2.06
N LEU A 62 -2.58 9.54 1.09
CA LEU A 62 -2.43 10.03 -0.28
C LEU A 62 -3.76 10.14 -1.01
N HIS A 63 -4.72 9.25 -0.74
CA HIS A 63 -6.08 9.34 -1.25
C HIS A 63 -6.78 10.60 -0.76
N LEU A 64 -6.64 10.93 0.53
CA LEU A 64 -7.24 12.15 1.10
C LEU A 64 -6.52 13.42 0.65
N ARG A 65 -5.20 13.38 0.58
CA ARG A 65 -4.39 14.55 0.22
C ARG A 65 -3.02 14.13 -0.31
N PRO A 66 -2.66 14.49 -1.55
CA PRO A 66 -3.34 15.44 -2.45
C PRO A 66 -4.51 14.83 -3.23
N GLY A 67 -4.73 13.53 -3.19
CA GLY A 67 -5.65 12.73 -3.97
C GLY A 67 -4.91 11.83 -4.96
N ASP A 68 -5.28 10.55 -4.99
CA ASP A 68 -4.64 9.54 -5.85
C ASP A 68 -4.78 9.86 -7.33
N LYS A 69 -5.91 10.44 -7.76
CA LYS A 69 -6.14 10.87 -9.15
C LYS A 69 -5.15 11.96 -9.58
N LEU A 70 -4.91 12.96 -8.72
CA LEU A 70 -3.90 13.99 -8.99
C LEU A 70 -2.50 13.39 -9.11
N VAL A 71 -2.16 12.43 -8.23
CA VAL A 71 -0.87 11.72 -8.31
C VAL A 71 -0.76 10.94 -9.63
N ALA A 72 -1.85 10.30 -10.09
CA ALA A 72 -1.90 9.62 -11.39
C ALA A 72 -1.65 10.59 -12.56
N GLU A 73 -2.32 11.76 -12.57
CA GLU A 73 -2.12 12.81 -13.58
C GLU A 73 -0.66 13.32 -13.62
N MET A 74 0.00 13.35 -12.48
CA MET A 74 1.43 13.69 -12.39
C MET A 74 2.39 12.53 -12.77
N GLY A 75 1.84 11.38 -13.19
CA GLY A 75 2.59 10.22 -13.64
C GLY A 75 2.98 9.25 -12.53
N GLY A 76 2.20 9.19 -11.47
CA GLY A 76 2.35 8.28 -10.33
C GLY A 76 3.39 8.74 -9.31
N LEU A 77 3.49 7.98 -8.21
CA LEU A 77 4.38 8.32 -7.08
C LEU A 77 5.84 8.45 -7.49
N HIS A 78 6.34 7.63 -8.42
CA HIS A 78 7.73 7.69 -8.85
C HIS A 78 8.10 9.06 -9.45
N LYS A 79 7.25 9.61 -10.32
CA LYS A 79 7.46 10.95 -10.87
C LYS A 79 7.18 12.04 -9.84
N PHE A 80 6.14 11.87 -9.05
CA PHE A 80 5.73 12.82 -8.02
C PHE A 80 6.81 13.01 -6.95
N THR A 81 7.48 11.93 -6.51
CA THR A 81 8.50 11.96 -5.46
C THR A 81 9.93 12.09 -5.98
N LYS A 82 10.17 11.86 -7.27
CA LYS A 82 11.52 11.72 -7.87
C LYS A 82 12.28 10.49 -7.32
N TRP A 83 11.55 9.48 -6.87
CA TRP A 83 12.10 8.21 -6.44
C TRP A 83 11.97 7.18 -7.55
N ASP A 84 13.08 6.54 -7.93
CA ASP A 84 13.16 5.56 -9.02
C ASP A 84 13.22 4.10 -8.54
N GLY A 85 13.41 3.89 -7.24
CA GLY A 85 13.38 2.55 -6.63
C GLY A 85 11.96 2.02 -6.36
N PRO A 86 11.84 0.80 -5.84
CA PRO A 86 10.55 0.24 -5.47
C PRO A 86 9.78 1.08 -4.45
N ILE A 87 8.47 1.24 -4.68
CA ILE A 87 7.53 1.85 -3.76
C ILE A 87 6.50 0.79 -3.35
N LEU A 88 6.39 0.56 -2.05
CA LEU A 88 5.30 -0.21 -1.46
C LEU A 88 4.21 0.77 -1.01
N THR A 89 2.96 0.51 -1.38
CA THR A 89 1.80 1.18 -0.77
C THR A 89 1.10 0.22 0.18
N ASP A 90 0.76 0.71 1.37
CA ASP A 90 -0.05 -0.05 2.30
C ASP A 90 -1.50 -0.18 1.81
N SER A 91 -2.30 -1.01 2.49
CA SER A 91 -3.70 -1.22 2.14
C SER A 91 -4.62 -0.03 2.48
N GLY A 92 -4.21 0.83 3.41
CA GLY A 92 -5.06 1.82 4.06
C GLY A 92 -5.90 1.27 5.21
N GLY A 93 -6.00 -0.04 5.39
CA GLY A 93 -6.83 -0.69 6.42
C GLY A 93 -6.45 -0.30 7.85
N PHE A 94 -5.17 -0.23 8.16
CA PHE A 94 -4.71 0.18 9.48
C PHE A 94 -5.09 1.63 9.81
N GLN A 95 -5.01 2.57 8.88
CA GLN A 95 -5.38 3.97 9.09
C GLN A 95 -6.88 4.11 9.29
N VAL A 96 -7.69 3.35 8.56
CA VAL A 96 -9.14 3.25 8.79
C VAL A 96 -9.42 2.73 10.20
N PHE A 97 -8.65 1.75 10.67
CA PHE A 97 -8.76 1.23 12.03
C PHE A 97 -8.36 2.26 13.09
N SER A 98 -7.18 2.89 12.93
CA SER A 98 -6.55 3.72 13.98
C SER A 98 -7.10 5.14 14.06
N LEU A 99 -7.55 5.71 12.93
CA LEU A 99 -7.98 7.11 12.85
C LEU A 99 -9.50 7.30 12.85
N ALA A 100 -10.26 6.27 12.49
CA ALA A 100 -11.71 6.34 12.45
C ALA A 100 -12.33 5.93 13.78
N LYS A 101 -12.80 6.92 14.57
CA LYS A 101 -13.50 6.67 15.84
C LYS A 101 -14.81 5.89 15.66
N LEU A 102 -15.50 6.12 14.53
CA LEU A 102 -16.74 5.45 14.14
C LEU A 102 -16.51 4.81 12.78
N ARG A 103 -16.52 3.49 12.75
CA ARG A 103 -16.42 2.70 11.53
C ARG A 103 -17.51 1.64 11.50
N HIS A 104 -18.02 1.39 10.33
CA HIS A 104 -18.99 0.31 10.08
C HIS A 104 -18.37 -0.66 9.08
N ILE A 105 -18.13 -1.89 9.54
CA ILE A 105 -17.50 -2.96 8.75
C ILE A 105 -18.58 -3.89 8.23
N THR A 106 -18.58 -4.14 6.93
CA THR A 106 -19.45 -5.09 6.26
C THR A 106 -18.61 -6.07 5.42
N GLU A 107 -19.23 -6.97 4.71
CA GLU A 107 -18.53 -7.85 3.77
C GLU A 107 -18.02 -7.08 2.54
N GLU A 108 -18.69 -5.99 2.17
CA GLU A 108 -18.32 -5.15 1.04
C GLU A 108 -17.09 -4.31 1.32
N GLY A 109 -16.91 -3.84 2.56
CA GLY A 109 -15.83 -2.97 2.97
C GLY A 109 -16.13 -2.22 4.26
N VAL A 110 -15.51 -1.07 4.45
CA VAL A 110 -15.61 -0.25 5.66
C VAL A 110 -16.08 1.14 5.32
N THR A 111 -17.11 1.60 6.01
CA THR A 111 -17.56 3.00 5.97
C THR A 111 -17.09 3.72 7.23
N PHE A 112 -16.49 4.88 7.07
CA PHE A 112 -15.92 5.67 8.16
C PHE A 112 -15.90 7.16 7.82
N ASN A 113 -15.53 8.00 8.79
CA ASN A 113 -15.40 9.43 8.57
C ASN A 113 -13.93 9.85 8.45
N SER A 114 -13.63 10.70 7.48
CA SER A 114 -12.33 11.33 7.30
C SER A 114 -11.87 12.05 8.58
N HIS A 115 -10.64 11.85 8.98
CA HIS A 115 -10.04 12.55 10.12
C HIS A 115 -9.70 14.02 9.81
N LEU A 116 -9.71 14.42 8.53
CA LEU A 116 -9.38 15.78 8.10
C LEU A 116 -10.59 16.72 8.20
N ASP A 117 -11.72 16.29 7.71
CA ASP A 117 -12.92 17.14 7.51
C ASP A 117 -14.23 16.45 7.90
N GLY A 118 -14.16 15.20 8.36
CA GLY A 118 -15.32 14.44 8.84
C GLY A 118 -16.25 13.90 7.75
N HIS A 119 -15.95 14.10 6.46
CA HIS A 119 -16.80 13.55 5.41
C HIS A 119 -16.80 12.02 5.43
N ARG A 120 -17.91 11.42 4.98
CA ARG A 120 -18.10 9.98 4.97
C ARG A 120 -17.35 9.34 3.79
N ILE A 121 -16.55 8.33 4.08
CA ILE A 121 -15.76 7.56 3.10
C ILE A 121 -16.15 6.10 3.17
N PHE A 122 -16.25 5.47 2.00
CA PHE A 122 -16.28 4.02 1.88
C PHE A 122 -14.96 3.54 1.28
N MET A 123 -14.37 2.52 1.87
CA MET A 123 -13.18 1.85 1.37
C MET A 123 -13.35 0.34 1.49
N GLY A 124 -13.20 -0.34 0.39
CA GLY A 124 -13.20 -1.79 0.29
C GLY A 124 -12.01 -2.28 -0.52
N PRO A 125 -11.93 -3.59 -0.77
CA PRO A 125 -10.86 -4.19 -1.57
C PRO A 125 -10.63 -3.50 -2.91
N GLU A 126 -11.68 -3.29 -3.69
CA GLU A 126 -11.60 -2.68 -5.02
C GLU A 126 -11.12 -1.24 -4.95
N GLN A 127 -11.70 -0.43 -4.06
CA GLN A 127 -11.31 0.98 -3.88
C GLN A 127 -9.85 1.09 -3.47
N SER A 128 -9.39 0.25 -2.53
CA SER A 128 -7.98 0.23 -2.11
C SER A 128 -7.05 -0.10 -3.29
N MET A 129 -7.39 -1.09 -4.11
CA MET A 129 -6.59 -1.46 -5.27
C MET A 129 -6.60 -0.38 -6.35
N GLN A 130 -7.74 0.24 -6.65
CA GLN A 130 -7.84 1.35 -7.60
C GLN A 130 -7.01 2.55 -7.17
N ILE A 131 -7.05 2.91 -5.89
CA ILE A 131 -6.21 3.98 -5.34
C ILE A 131 -4.73 3.64 -5.51
N GLN A 132 -4.30 2.43 -5.15
CA GLN A 132 -2.91 1.99 -5.28
C GLN A 132 -2.46 1.92 -6.75
N ALA A 133 -3.34 1.55 -7.67
CA ALA A 133 -3.09 1.60 -9.11
C ALA A 133 -2.88 3.04 -9.60
N ASN A 134 -3.73 3.99 -9.19
CA ASN A 134 -3.57 5.42 -9.48
C ASN A 134 -2.26 5.97 -8.92
N LEU A 135 -1.85 5.51 -7.74
CA LEU A 135 -0.57 5.87 -7.13
C LEU A 135 0.64 5.29 -7.91
N GLY A 136 0.46 4.26 -8.71
CA GLY A 136 1.53 3.60 -9.46
C GLY A 136 2.46 2.79 -8.56
N SER A 137 1.89 2.00 -7.65
CA SER A 137 2.64 1.17 -6.70
C SER A 137 3.48 0.11 -7.40
N THR A 138 4.70 -0.12 -6.92
CA THR A 138 5.50 -1.29 -7.31
C THR A 138 5.02 -2.54 -6.58
N ILE A 139 4.65 -2.38 -5.31
CA ILE A 139 4.13 -3.43 -4.43
C ILE A 139 2.88 -2.89 -3.77
N ALA A 140 1.72 -3.44 -4.11
CA ALA A 140 0.45 -3.07 -3.51
C ALA A 140 0.04 -4.09 -2.44
N MET A 141 -0.37 -3.62 -1.27
CA MET A 141 -0.86 -4.48 -0.20
C MET A 141 -2.38 -4.68 -0.31
N ALA A 142 -2.83 -5.92 -0.13
CA ALA A 142 -4.25 -6.23 -0.09
C ALA A 142 -4.95 -5.55 1.10
N PHE A 143 -6.18 -5.10 0.88
CA PHE A 143 -7.00 -4.50 1.92
C PHE A 143 -7.38 -5.55 2.97
N ASP A 144 -7.19 -5.21 4.23
CA ASP A 144 -7.39 -6.11 5.37
C ASP A 144 -8.25 -5.47 6.46
N GLU A 145 -8.85 -6.30 7.29
CA GLU A 145 -9.51 -5.86 8.51
C GLU A 145 -8.57 -5.95 9.70
N CYS A 146 -8.19 -4.80 10.25
CA CYS A 146 -7.44 -4.73 11.50
C CYS A 146 -8.36 -4.93 12.69
N VAL A 147 -8.04 -5.93 13.51
CA VAL A 147 -8.79 -6.29 14.72
C VAL A 147 -8.17 -5.63 15.95
N GLU A 148 -9.02 -5.17 16.86
CA GLU A 148 -8.56 -4.67 18.15
C GLU A 148 -7.90 -5.79 19.00
N ASN A 149 -6.93 -5.41 19.81
CA ASN A 149 -6.31 -6.32 20.75
C ASN A 149 -6.48 -5.77 22.19
N PRO A 150 -7.18 -6.50 23.09
CA PRO A 150 -7.68 -7.86 22.95
C PRO A 150 -8.98 -7.97 22.13
N ALA A 151 -9.17 -9.11 21.46
CA ALA A 151 -10.39 -9.47 20.74
C ALA A 151 -10.85 -10.88 21.15
N THR A 152 -12.13 -11.18 20.96
CA THR A 152 -12.62 -12.55 21.13
C THR A 152 -12.09 -13.43 20.00
N TYR A 153 -11.90 -14.72 20.29
CA TYR A 153 -11.47 -15.70 19.29
C TYR A 153 -12.40 -15.73 18.07
N GLU A 154 -13.73 -15.72 18.31
CA GLU A 154 -14.72 -15.76 17.22
C GLU A 154 -14.66 -14.50 16.33
N TYR A 155 -14.47 -13.33 16.92
CA TYR A 155 -14.31 -12.11 16.12
C TYR A 155 -13.02 -12.15 15.29
N ALA A 156 -11.90 -12.53 15.89
CA ALA A 156 -10.63 -12.65 15.18
C ALA A 156 -10.70 -13.68 14.05
N LYS A 157 -11.32 -14.83 14.27
CA LYS A 157 -11.54 -15.86 13.26
C LYS A 157 -12.37 -15.34 12.07
N ASN A 158 -13.48 -14.64 12.36
CA ASN A 158 -14.35 -14.09 11.34
C ASN A 158 -13.64 -12.98 10.52
N SER A 159 -12.86 -12.14 11.18
CA SER A 159 -12.04 -11.11 10.55
C SER A 159 -10.97 -11.70 9.64
N CYS A 160 -10.26 -12.73 10.08
CA CYS A 160 -9.30 -13.44 9.23
C CYS A 160 -9.97 -14.05 7.98
N ALA A 161 -11.14 -14.66 8.15
CA ALA A 161 -11.90 -15.23 7.04
C ALA A 161 -12.39 -14.14 6.07
N ARG A 162 -12.84 -12.98 6.56
CA ARG A 162 -13.20 -11.82 5.73
C ARG A 162 -11.98 -11.28 4.98
N THR A 163 -10.88 -11.07 5.65
CA THR A 163 -9.62 -10.63 5.03
C THR A 163 -9.17 -11.59 3.91
N ALA A 164 -9.33 -12.89 4.10
CA ALA A 164 -9.01 -13.87 3.06
C ALA A 164 -9.93 -13.74 1.81
N ARG A 165 -11.24 -13.47 2.00
CA ARG A 165 -12.14 -13.18 0.88
C ARG A 165 -11.82 -11.85 0.20
N TRP A 166 -11.51 -10.82 0.98
CA TRP A 166 -11.08 -9.51 0.47
C TRP A 166 -9.78 -9.60 -0.33
N LEU A 167 -8.85 -10.45 0.06
CA LEU A 167 -7.62 -10.70 -0.71
C LEU A 167 -7.92 -11.18 -2.14
N LEU A 168 -8.91 -12.07 -2.31
CA LEU A 168 -9.31 -12.53 -3.64
C LEU A 168 -9.87 -11.38 -4.48
N ARG A 169 -10.74 -10.56 -3.91
CA ARG A 169 -11.29 -9.37 -4.58
C ARG A 169 -10.19 -8.36 -4.94
N CYS A 170 -9.23 -8.12 -4.04
CA CYS A 170 -8.06 -7.29 -4.32
C CYS A 170 -7.26 -7.82 -5.52
N LYS A 171 -7.05 -9.13 -5.57
CA LYS A 171 -6.33 -9.77 -6.67
C LYS A 171 -7.06 -9.61 -8.01
N ASP A 172 -8.37 -9.78 -8.02
CA ASP A 172 -9.18 -9.64 -9.22
C ASP A 172 -9.15 -8.20 -9.73
N GLU A 173 -9.33 -7.21 -8.85
CA GLU A 173 -9.26 -5.80 -9.20
C GLU A 173 -7.86 -5.37 -9.69
N MET A 174 -6.79 -5.87 -9.08
CA MET A 174 -5.42 -5.62 -9.52
C MET A 174 -5.18 -6.15 -10.93
N ASN A 175 -5.69 -7.34 -11.26
CA ASN A 175 -5.58 -7.89 -12.61
C ASN A 175 -6.30 -7.03 -13.64
N LEU A 176 -7.48 -6.50 -13.33
CA LEU A 176 -8.22 -5.58 -14.18
C LEU A 176 -7.44 -4.26 -14.38
N SER A 177 -6.88 -3.70 -13.32
CA SER A 177 -6.09 -2.47 -13.36
C SER A 177 -4.83 -2.63 -14.23
N LEU A 178 -4.15 -3.77 -14.17
CA LEU A 178 -2.98 -4.06 -15.00
C LEU A 178 -3.32 -4.14 -16.50
N ILE A 179 -4.52 -4.59 -16.87
CA ILE A 179 -4.98 -4.60 -18.27
C ILE A 179 -5.11 -3.17 -18.80
N HIS A 180 -5.56 -2.23 -17.99
CA HIS A 180 -5.71 -0.82 -18.39
C HIS A 180 -4.37 -0.04 -18.46
N ILE A 181 -3.35 -0.47 -17.70
CA ILE A 181 -2.02 0.16 -17.73
C ILE A 181 -1.18 -0.35 -18.90
N SER A 182 -1.49 -1.53 -19.46
CA SER A 182 -0.70 -2.17 -20.53
C SER A 182 -1.09 -1.76 -21.94
N GLU A 183 -2.11 -0.91 -22.15
CA GLU A 183 -2.36 -0.32 -23.47
C GLU A 183 -1.45 0.91 -23.65
N PRO A 184 -0.41 0.82 -24.53
CA PRO A 184 0.34 2.01 -24.89
C PRO A 184 -0.62 2.94 -25.64
N THR A 185 -0.83 4.15 -25.13
CA THR A 185 -1.40 5.24 -25.94
C THR A 185 -0.54 5.36 -27.19
N ARG A 186 -1.00 4.83 -28.29
CA ARG A 186 -0.37 5.06 -29.60
C ARG A 186 -0.45 6.56 -29.89
N PRO A 187 0.65 7.14 -30.39
CA PRO A 187 0.68 8.54 -30.79
C PRO A 187 -0.30 8.83 -31.93
#